data_3e7da95752e0c3f7eadf5dbab6bc6ffb
#
_entry.id   3e7da95752e0c3f7eadf5dbab6bc6ffb
#
_cell.length_a   1.000
_cell.length_b   1.000
_cell.length_c   1.000
_cell.angle_alpha   90.00
_cell.angle_beta   90.00
_cell.angle_gamma   90.00
#
_symmetry.space_group_name_H-M   'P 1'
#
loop_
_entity.id
_entity.type
_entity.pdbx_description
1 polymer ?
#
loop_
_entity_poly.entity_id
_entity_poly.type
_entity_poly.pdbx_seq_one_letter_code
_entity_poly.pdbx_strand_id
1 'polypeptide(L)'
;NWIAQYPMQVVIFAKLMTSIAYGTIIFSSAIKAIPENQFKAARVDGAKEWEIVKAIILPNLRFHIMFIALWDTLGLLTDYVNILLITDGGPGKASEVWALSAYHKAFIDGKYGYGSAISLILILVVLVLMIAISIVNARMERRNLDVQS
;
A
#
# COMPACT_ATOMS: atom_id res chain seq x y z
N ASN A 1 -14.85 -26.26 -2.20
CA ASN A 1 -15.00 -24.83 -1.90
C ASN A 1 -13.59 -24.24 -1.73
N TRP A 2 -13.10 -23.58 -2.76
CA TRP A 2 -11.73 -23.04 -2.85
C TRP A 2 -11.46 -21.95 -1.78
N ILE A 3 -12.48 -21.21 -1.34
CA ILE A 3 -12.36 -20.22 -0.25
C ILE A 3 -11.97 -20.92 1.07
N ALA A 4 -12.55 -22.10 1.34
CA ALA A 4 -12.19 -22.86 2.53
C ALA A 4 -10.82 -23.51 2.44
N GLN A 5 -10.35 -23.79 1.22
CA GLN A 5 -9.05 -24.44 0.99
C GLN A 5 -7.90 -23.42 0.96
N TYR A 6 -8.15 -22.21 0.46
CA TYR A 6 -7.13 -21.16 0.29
C TYR A 6 -7.63 -19.77 0.78
N PRO A 7 -8.02 -19.64 2.06
CA PRO A 7 -8.69 -18.43 2.55
C PRO A 7 -7.82 -17.17 2.43
N MET A 8 -6.55 -17.25 2.80
CA MET A 8 -5.64 -16.11 2.74
C MET A 8 -5.36 -15.66 1.29
N GLN A 9 -5.23 -16.61 0.37
CA GLN A 9 -5.01 -16.30 -1.05
C GLN A 9 -6.20 -15.55 -1.67
N VAL A 10 -7.43 -15.90 -1.28
CA VAL A 10 -8.64 -15.20 -1.71
C VAL A 10 -8.67 -13.77 -1.21
N VAL A 11 -8.33 -13.56 0.07
CA VAL A 11 -8.24 -12.22 0.67
C VAL A 11 -7.17 -11.39 -0.03
N ILE A 12 -5.98 -11.95 -0.25
CA ILE A 12 -4.89 -11.27 -0.96
C ILE A 12 -5.33 -10.89 -2.38
N PHE A 13 -5.99 -11.80 -3.10
CA PHE A 13 -6.46 -11.53 -4.45
C PHE A 13 -7.50 -10.39 -4.48
N ALA A 14 -8.47 -10.40 -3.58
CA ALA A 14 -9.46 -9.34 -3.45
C ALA A 14 -8.80 -7.98 -3.16
N LYS A 15 -7.80 -7.97 -2.25
CA LYS A 15 -7.04 -6.76 -1.93
C LYS A 15 -6.24 -6.26 -3.13
N LEU A 16 -5.58 -7.16 -3.87
CA LEU A 16 -4.84 -6.78 -5.08
C LEU A 16 -5.74 -6.13 -6.12
N MET A 17 -6.94 -6.65 -6.35
CA MET A 17 -7.90 -6.04 -7.30
C MET A 17 -8.26 -4.60 -6.89
N THR A 18 -8.51 -4.37 -5.62
CA THR A 18 -8.84 -3.03 -5.09
C THR A 18 -7.65 -2.08 -5.18
N SER A 19 -6.44 -2.56 -4.80
CA SER A 19 -5.21 -1.76 -4.84
C SER A 19 -4.81 -1.40 -6.28
N ILE A 20 -4.96 -2.31 -7.24
CA ILE A 20 -4.71 -2.04 -8.66
C ILE A 20 -5.65 -0.94 -9.19
N ALA A 21 -6.93 -1.03 -8.88
CA ALA A 21 -7.91 -0.02 -9.29
C ALA A 21 -7.57 1.37 -8.73
N TYR A 22 -7.27 1.44 -7.43
CA TYR A 22 -6.89 2.67 -6.75
C TYR A 22 -5.58 3.24 -7.29
N GLY A 23 -4.54 2.41 -7.44
CA GLY A 23 -3.26 2.79 -8.00
C GLY A 23 -3.37 3.32 -9.43
N THR A 24 -4.20 2.69 -10.26
CA THR A 24 -4.44 3.13 -11.65
C THR A 24 -5.02 4.54 -11.71
N ILE A 25 -5.97 4.87 -10.84
CA ILE A 25 -6.57 6.21 -10.78
C ILE A 25 -5.51 7.25 -10.39
N ILE A 26 -4.75 6.98 -9.33
CA ILE A 26 -3.74 7.92 -8.83
C ILE A 26 -2.62 8.13 -9.87
N PHE A 27 -2.06 7.04 -10.41
CA PHE A 27 -1.00 7.15 -11.40
C PHE A 27 -1.46 7.81 -12.70
N SER A 28 -2.68 7.51 -13.17
CA SER A 28 -3.24 8.18 -14.35
C SER A 28 -3.38 9.69 -14.15
N SER A 29 -3.84 10.11 -12.96
CA SER A 29 -3.95 11.53 -12.62
C SER A 29 -2.57 12.20 -12.54
N ALA A 30 -1.61 11.54 -11.91
CA ALA A 30 -0.25 12.07 -11.76
C ALA A 30 0.47 12.18 -13.11
N ILE A 31 0.30 11.21 -14.01
CA ILE A 31 0.88 11.27 -15.36
C ILE A 31 0.27 12.43 -16.16
N LYS A 32 -1.04 12.65 -16.06
CA LYS A 32 -1.72 13.76 -16.74
C LYS A 32 -1.31 15.15 -16.22
N ALA A 33 -0.79 15.23 -15.01
CA ALA A 33 -0.28 16.47 -14.44
C ALA A 33 1.11 16.85 -14.96
N ILE A 34 1.84 15.93 -15.62
CA ILE A 34 3.15 16.23 -16.22
C ILE A 34 2.92 17.12 -17.45
N PRO A 35 3.65 18.27 -17.57
CA PRO A 35 3.50 19.17 -18.70
C PRO A 35 3.76 18.49 -20.05
N GLU A 36 2.86 18.66 -21.00
CA GLU A 36 2.91 18.01 -22.33
C GLU A 36 4.17 18.38 -23.13
N ASN A 37 4.72 19.58 -22.91
CA ASN A 37 5.94 20.04 -23.56
C ASN A 37 7.16 19.16 -23.26
N GLN A 38 7.24 18.52 -22.08
CA GLN A 38 8.31 17.58 -21.76
C GLN A 38 8.26 16.34 -22.66
N PHE A 39 7.05 15.82 -22.90
CA PHE A 39 6.86 14.68 -23.81
C PHE A 39 7.15 15.05 -25.26
N LYS A 40 6.74 16.25 -25.70
CA LYS A 40 7.03 16.76 -27.06
C LYS A 40 8.51 16.93 -27.29
N ALA A 41 9.23 17.56 -26.36
CA ALA A 41 10.68 17.74 -26.46
C ALA A 41 11.41 16.39 -26.57
N ALA A 42 11.11 15.44 -25.68
CA ALA A 42 11.73 14.12 -25.71
C ALA A 42 11.48 13.37 -27.04
N ARG A 43 10.27 13.50 -27.62
CA ARG A 43 9.97 12.89 -28.93
C ARG A 43 10.71 13.56 -30.09
N VAL A 44 10.90 14.87 -30.03
CA VAL A 44 11.72 15.59 -31.02
C VAL A 44 13.18 15.16 -30.95
N ASP A 45 13.70 14.90 -29.74
CA ASP A 45 15.04 14.36 -29.51
C ASP A 45 15.19 12.88 -29.90
N GLY A 46 14.10 12.25 -30.40
CA GLY A 46 14.09 10.85 -30.84
C GLY A 46 14.02 9.80 -29.74
N ALA A 47 13.65 10.21 -28.51
CA ALA A 47 13.53 9.29 -27.38
C ALA A 47 12.44 8.23 -27.62
N LYS A 48 12.77 6.98 -27.33
CA LYS A 48 11.81 5.87 -27.36
C LYS A 48 10.85 5.96 -26.18
N GLU A 49 9.66 5.37 -26.31
CA GLU A 49 8.64 5.39 -25.25
C GLU A 49 9.20 4.89 -23.90
N TRP A 50 10.06 3.86 -23.89
CA TRP A 50 10.70 3.38 -22.66
C TRP A 50 11.65 4.40 -22.03
N GLU A 51 12.35 5.20 -22.84
CA GLU A 51 13.24 6.26 -22.36
C GLU A 51 12.41 7.40 -21.75
N ILE A 52 11.29 7.74 -22.36
CA ILE A 52 10.32 8.70 -21.83
C ILE A 52 9.77 8.21 -20.47
N VAL A 53 9.40 6.94 -20.36
CA VAL A 53 8.93 6.36 -19.08
C VAL A 53 10.00 6.50 -18.00
N LYS A 54 11.25 6.15 -18.34
CA LYS A 54 12.34 6.12 -17.35
C LYS A 54 12.87 7.51 -16.99
N ALA A 55 12.94 8.43 -17.97
CA ALA A 55 13.53 9.76 -17.76
C ALA A 55 12.52 10.82 -17.31
N ILE A 56 11.24 10.69 -17.68
CA ILE A 56 10.22 11.70 -17.41
C ILE A 56 9.16 11.15 -16.43
N ILE A 57 8.51 10.03 -16.77
CA ILE A 57 7.35 9.55 -16.00
C ILE A 57 7.81 9.06 -14.62
N LEU A 58 8.75 8.14 -14.56
CA LEU A 58 9.14 7.48 -13.30
C LEU A 58 9.69 8.47 -12.25
N PRO A 59 10.56 9.45 -12.59
CA PRO A 59 11.00 10.46 -11.64
C PRO A 59 9.86 11.35 -11.11
N ASN A 60 8.93 11.74 -11.98
CA ASN A 60 7.77 12.55 -11.59
C ASN A 60 6.78 11.77 -10.72
N LEU A 61 6.68 10.44 -10.90
CA LEU A 61 5.79 9.56 -10.13
C LEU A 61 6.40 9.10 -8.80
N ARG A 62 7.67 9.33 -8.52
CA ARG A 62 8.36 8.78 -7.33
C ARG A 62 7.60 9.06 -6.02
N PHE A 63 7.09 10.28 -5.85
CA PHE A 63 6.31 10.66 -4.67
C PHE A 63 5.00 9.87 -4.60
N HIS A 64 4.29 9.71 -5.70
CA HIS A 64 3.03 8.97 -5.77
C HIS A 64 3.24 7.47 -5.53
N ILE A 65 4.34 6.90 -6.05
CA ILE A 65 4.72 5.49 -5.79
C ILE A 65 4.97 5.28 -4.29
N MET A 66 5.74 6.17 -3.66
CA MET A 66 6.01 6.11 -2.23
C MET A 66 4.74 6.26 -1.41
N PHE A 67 3.88 7.21 -1.77
CA PHE A 67 2.60 7.44 -1.09
C PHE A 67 1.70 6.22 -1.16
N ILE A 68 1.52 5.62 -2.36
CA ILE A 68 0.69 4.43 -2.55
C ILE A 68 1.28 3.23 -1.80
N ALA A 69 2.59 3.01 -1.88
CA ALA A 69 3.25 1.92 -1.16
C ALA A 69 3.03 2.04 0.36
N LEU A 70 3.12 3.25 0.90
CA LEU A 70 2.89 3.54 2.30
C LEU A 70 1.42 3.33 2.67
N TRP A 71 0.51 3.85 1.86
CA TRP A 71 -0.94 3.71 2.04
C TRP A 71 -1.39 2.26 2.01
N ASP A 72 -0.95 1.48 1.01
CA ASP A 72 -1.27 0.06 0.89
C ASP A 72 -0.68 -0.76 2.04
N THR A 73 0.55 -0.45 2.47
CA THR A 73 1.17 -1.12 3.62
C THR A 73 0.35 -0.90 4.90
N LEU A 74 -0.09 0.34 5.16
CA LEU A 74 -0.98 0.65 6.27
C LEU A 74 -2.32 -0.09 6.15
N GLY A 75 -2.91 -0.06 4.95
CA GLY A 75 -4.15 -0.75 4.67
C GLY A 75 -4.06 -2.25 4.92
N LEU A 76 -2.97 -2.90 4.51
CA LEU A 76 -2.76 -4.33 4.74
C LEU A 76 -2.68 -4.70 6.23
N LEU A 77 -2.06 -3.86 7.05
CA LEU A 77 -1.90 -4.10 8.48
C LEU A 77 -3.18 -3.87 9.28
N THR A 78 -4.05 -2.96 8.81
CA THR A 78 -5.26 -2.55 9.53
C THR A 78 -6.56 -3.11 8.92
N ASP A 79 -6.48 -3.76 7.77
CA ASP A 79 -7.64 -4.28 7.04
C ASP A 79 -8.20 -5.54 7.69
N TYR A 80 -9.17 -5.35 8.58
CA TYR A 80 -9.94 -6.47 9.12
C TYR A 80 -11.27 -6.67 8.40
N VAL A 81 -11.81 -5.63 7.74
CA VAL A 81 -13.15 -5.65 7.16
C VAL A 81 -13.25 -6.62 5.99
N ASN A 82 -12.28 -6.58 5.06
CA ASN A 82 -12.28 -7.52 3.94
C ASN A 82 -12.12 -8.97 4.41
N ILE A 83 -11.29 -9.21 5.43
CA ILE A 83 -11.07 -10.54 5.97
C ILE A 83 -12.34 -11.02 6.70
N LEU A 84 -12.97 -10.16 7.49
CA LEU A 84 -14.24 -10.43 8.17
C LEU A 84 -15.34 -10.83 7.17
N LEU A 85 -15.49 -10.06 6.08
CA LEU A 85 -16.55 -10.29 5.10
C LEU A 85 -16.31 -11.51 4.21
N ILE A 86 -15.07 -11.84 3.89
CA ILE A 86 -14.73 -12.92 2.97
C ILE A 86 -14.60 -14.27 3.69
N THR A 87 -13.90 -14.30 4.81
CA THR A 87 -13.52 -15.54 5.51
C THR A 87 -13.83 -15.58 6.99
N ASP A 88 -14.10 -14.41 7.59
CA ASP A 88 -14.26 -14.26 9.06
C ASP A 88 -13.08 -14.88 9.85
N GLY A 89 -11.88 -14.81 9.29
CA GLY A 89 -10.67 -15.42 9.85
C GLY A 89 -10.54 -16.93 9.63
N GLY A 90 -11.57 -17.58 9.03
CA GLY A 90 -11.65 -19.04 8.87
C GLY A 90 -10.90 -19.61 7.66
N PRO A 91 -10.87 -20.97 7.55
CA PRO A 91 -11.24 -21.93 8.57
C PRO A 91 -10.23 -21.99 9.73
N GLY A 92 -10.72 -22.13 10.96
CA GLY A 92 -9.89 -22.37 12.15
C GLY A 92 -8.83 -21.31 12.46
N LYS A 93 -8.97 -20.06 12.04
CA LYS A 93 -8.02 -18.93 12.14
C LYS A 93 -6.95 -18.85 11.05
N ALA A 94 -7.10 -19.56 9.94
CA ALA A 94 -6.11 -19.57 8.86
C ALA A 94 -5.90 -18.21 8.17
N SER A 95 -6.88 -17.29 8.27
CA SER A 95 -6.81 -15.93 7.75
C SER A 95 -7.04 -14.86 8.84
N GLU A 96 -6.98 -15.23 10.13
CA GLU A 96 -7.12 -14.28 11.23
C GLU A 96 -5.86 -13.41 11.34
N VAL A 97 -6.01 -12.10 11.13
CA VAL A 97 -4.96 -11.10 11.35
C VAL A 97 -5.16 -10.37 12.67
N TRP A 98 -4.14 -9.66 13.16
CA TRP A 98 -4.20 -8.94 14.43
C TRP A 98 -5.37 -7.96 14.53
N ALA A 99 -5.65 -7.22 13.46
CA ALA A 99 -6.77 -6.28 13.44
C ALA A 99 -8.13 -7.01 13.60
N LEU A 100 -8.32 -8.16 12.93
CA LEU A 100 -9.51 -8.98 13.07
C LEU A 100 -9.61 -9.61 14.47
N SER A 101 -8.49 -10.08 15.01
CA SER A 101 -8.46 -10.63 16.38
C SER A 101 -8.83 -9.58 17.43
N ALA A 102 -8.37 -8.32 17.26
CA ALA A 102 -8.78 -7.22 18.12
C ALA A 102 -10.29 -6.97 18.05
N TYR A 103 -10.85 -6.98 16.83
CA TYR A 103 -12.29 -6.84 16.62
C TYR A 103 -13.08 -7.97 17.29
N HIS A 104 -12.72 -9.25 17.08
CA HIS A 104 -13.38 -10.38 17.69
C HIS A 104 -13.32 -10.32 19.23
N LYS A 105 -12.17 -9.98 19.80
CA LYS A 105 -12.00 -9.86 21.25
C LYS A 105 -12.85 -8.73 21.84
N ALA A 106 -12.92 -7.58 21.18
CA ALA A 106 -13.70 -6.45 21.66
C ALA A 106 -15.21 -6.69 21.49
N PHE A 107 -15.65 -7.00 20.28
CA PHE A 107 -17.07 -6.94 19.91
C PHE A 107 -17.78 -8.29 19.93
N ILE A 108 -17.09 -9.40 19.73
CA ILE A 108 -17.69 -10.74 19.79
C ILE A 108 -17.56 -11.32 21.21
N ASP A 109 -16.36 -11.27 21.79
CA ASP A 109 -16.11 -11.83 23.13
C ASP A 109 -16.48 -10.84 24.26
N GLY A 110 -16.83 -9.57 23.96
CA GLY A 110 -17.15 -8.54 24.94
C GLY A 110 -15.97 -8.08 25.81
N LYS A 111 -14.73 -8.46 25.44
CA LYS A 111 -13.50 -8.14 26.17
C LYS A 111 -12.87 -6.85 25.65
N TYR A 112 -13.56 -5.72 25.84
CA TYR A 112 -13.13 -4.42 25.29
C TYR A 112 -11.70 -4.02 25.68
N GLY A 113 -11.32 -4.22 26.95
CA GLY A 113 -9.96 -3.90 27.40
C GLY A 113 -8.88 -4.72 26.70
N TYR A 114 -9.13 -5.99 26.43
CA TYR A 114 -8.19 -6.85 25.72
C TYR A 114 -8.11 -6.50 24.23
N GLY A 115 -9.25 -6.27 23.58
CA GLY A 115 -9.29 -5.80 22.19
C GLY A 115 -8.59 -4.45 22.00
N SER A 116 -8.79 -3.51 22.94
CA SER A 116 -8.11 -2.21 22.93
C SER A 116 -6.60 -2.35 23.11
N ALA A 117 -6.13 -3.26 23.95
CA ALA A 117 -4.70 -3.52 24.14
C ALA A 117 -4.05 -4.05 22.85
N ILE A 118 -4.70 -5.00 22.15
CA ILE A 118 -4.22 -5.50 20.86
C ILE A 118 -4.16 -4.37 19.82
N SER A 119 -5.21 -3.54 19.74
CA SER A 119 -5.28 -2.40 18.83
C SER A 119 -4.18 -1.37 19.11
N LEU A 120 -3.87 -1.10 20.36
CA LEU A 120 -2.80 -0.18 20.76
C LEU A 120 -1.43 -0.70 20.32
N ILE A 121 -1.16 -1.99 20.50
CA ILE A 121 0.08 -2.61 20.03
C ILE A 121 0.17 -2.50 18.50
N LEU A 122 -0.93 -2.77 17.78
CA LEU A 122 -0.96 -2.65 16.33
C LEU A 122 -0.66 -1.22 15.88
N ILE A 123 -1.23 -0.20 16.53
CA ILE A 123 -0.96 1.21 16.25
C ILE A 123 0.52 1.53 16.46
N LEU A 124 1.13 1.06 17.52
CA LEU A 124 2.56 1.27 17.78
C LEU A 124 3.45 0.63 16.70
N VAL A 125 3.13 -0.59 16.28
CA VAL A 125 3.84 -1.27 15.18
C VAL A 125 3.72 -0.48 13.88
N VAL A 126 2.51 -0.03 13.54
CA VAL A 126 2.26 0.79 12.35
C VAL A 126 3.05 2.10 12.41
N LEU A 127 3.06 2.80 13.55
CA LEU A 127 3.82 4.04 13.72
C LEU A 127 5.34 3.81 13.55
N VAL A 128 5.89 2.75 14.12
CA VAL A 128 7.31 2.41 13.96
C VAL A 128 7.64 2.12 12.49
N LEU A 129 6.80 1.39 11.78
CA LEU A 129 6.98 1.11 10.35
C LEU A 129 6.90 2.39 9.52
N MET A 130 5.94 3.28 9.80
CA MET A 130 5.82 4.58 9.12
C MET A 130 7.08 5.43 9.30
N ILE A 131 7.57 5.54 10.52
CA ILE A 131 8.80 6.30 10.83
C ILE A 131 9.99 5.68 10.10
N ALA A 132 10.13 4.36 10.11
CA ALA A 132 11.21 3.66 9.43
C ALA A 132 11.19 3.91 7.91
N ILE A 133 10.02 3.78 7.26
CA ILE A 133 9.84 4.06 5.84
C ILE A 133 10.15 5.53 5.53
N SER A 134 9.67 6.46 6.35
CA SER A 134 9.93 7.90 6.19
C SER A 134 11.42 8.23 6.27
N ILE A 135 12.14 7.64 7.22
CA ILE A 135 13.60 7.83 7.36
C ILE A 135 14.34 7.27 6.14
N VAL A 136 13.96 6.08 5.67
CA VAL A 136 14.58 5.46 4.47
C VAL A 136 14.36 6.34 3.25
N ASN A 137 13.15 6.86 3.08
CA ASN A 137 12.83 7.74 1.96
C ASN A 137 13.61 9.05 2.00
N ALA A 138 13.69 9.70 3.16
CA ALA A 138 14.46 10.93 3.35
C ALA A 138 15.97 10.72 3.07
N ARG A 139 16.52 9.56 3.43
CA ARG A 139 17.91 9.21 3.13
C ARG A 139 18.15 8.98 1.64
N MET A 140 17.22 8.32 0.96
CA MET A 140 17.32 8.11 -0.50
C MET A 140 17.24 9.42 -1.26
N GLU A 141 16.41 10.35 -0.83
CA GLU A 141 16.27 11.67 -1.45
C GLU A 141 17.57 12.50 -1.31
N ARG A 142 18.16 12.55 -0.12
CA ARG A 142 19.45 13.23 0.09
C ARG A 142 20.56 12.66 -0.78
N ARG A 143 20.67 11.34 -0.87
CA ARG A 143 21.68 10.66 -1.69
C ARG A 143 21.55 10.98 -3.19
N ASN A 144 20.33 11.20 -3.67
CA ASN A 144 20.09 11.56 -5.07
C ASN A 144 20.48 13.03 -5.36
N LEU A 145 20.36 13.93 -4.39
CA LEU A 145 20.80 15.33 -4.52
C LEU A 145 22.33 15.43 -4.54
N ASP A 146 23.03 14.63 -3.73
CA ASP A 146 24.49 14.60 -3.67
C ASP A 146 25.14 14.02 -4.95
N VAL A 147 24.42 13.26 -5.76
CA VAL A 147 24.91 12.70 -7.05
C VAL A 147 24.69 13.69 -8.21
N GLN A 148 23.84 14.71 -8.02
CA GLN A 148 23.55 15.73 -9.05
C GLN A 148 24.33 17.04 -8.86
N SER A 149 25.04 17.18 -7.72
CA SER A 149 25.98 18.28 -7.45
C SER A 149 27.40 17.90 -7.88
#